data_46f3d20f98b5e922e79abb777ef51a9b
#
_entry.id   46f3d20f98b5e922e79abb777ef51a9b
#
_cell.length_a   1.000
_cell.length_b   1.000
_cell.length_c   1.000
_cell.angle_alpha   90.00
_cell.angle_beta   90.00
_cell.angle_gamma   90.00
#
_symmetry.space_group_name_H-M   'P 1'
#
loop_
_entity.id
_entity.type
_entity.pdbx_description
1 polymer ?
#
loop_
_entity_poly.entity_id
_entity_poly.type
_entity_poly.pdbx_seq_one_letter_code
_entity_poly.pdbx_strand_id
1 'polypeptide(L)'
;MQQKPKFSVAITTKGYQSLISNTLRDPARARRFTASITSAVAVNPALQECDAGTILAGALLGESLNLSPSPQLGQYYLVPFKQKAKYDRSGRMIRPESVTATFVLGYKGYIQLALRSGQYRELDVMEIKEGEYLGKDSTTGKAKFQFIEDDDQRDALPTVGYMAYFEYLNGFRKALYWSKAVSYTHLTLPTI
;
A
#
# COMPACT_ATOMS: atom_id res chain seq x y z
N MET A 1 -17.12 -20.53 23.35
CA MET A 1 -16.38 -19.92 22.24
C MET A 1 -14.92 -20.26 22.43
N GLN A 2 -14.30 -21.03 21.53
CA GLN A 2 -12.84 -21.29 21.58
C GLN A 2 -12.13 -20.00 21.19
N GLN A 3 -11.29 -19.52 22.11
CA GLN A 3 -10.48 -18.33 21.89
C GLN A 3 -9.48 -18.62 20.75
N LYS A 4 -9.53 -17.85 19.67
CA LYS A 4 -8.57 -18.01 18.57
C LYS A 4 -7.14 -17.84 19.08
N PRO A 5 -6.20 -18.73 18.73
CA PRO A 5 -4.81 -18.57 19.15
C PRO A 5 -4.24 -17.27 18.58
N LYS A 6 -3.39 -16.59 19.35
CA LYS A 6 -2.67 -15.40 18.88
C LYS A 6 -1.87 -15.76 17.62
N PHE A 7 -1.70 -14.80 16.71
CA PHE A 7 -0.97 -15.02 15.46
C PHE A 7 0.43 -15.59 15.69
N SER A 8 1.14 -15.11 16.71
CA SER A 8 2.49 -15.61 17.10
C SER A 8 2.50 -17.11 17.44
N VAL A 9 1.39 -17.63 17.98
CA VAL A 9 1.24 -19.07 18.25
C VAL A 9 0.80 -19.81 16.99
N ALA A 10 -0.14 -19.24 16.25
CA ALA A 10 -0.64 -19.88 15.02
C ALA A 10 0.47 -20.09 13.98
N ILE A 11 1.34 -19.09 13.77
CA ILE A 11 2.42 -19.15 12.77
C ILE A 11 3.47 -20.23 13.07
N THR A 12 3.58 -20.69 14.31
CA THR A 12 4.53 -21.77 14.71
C THR A 12 3.96 -23.18 14.52
N THR A 13 2.69 -23.29 14.15
CA THR A 13 2.09 -24.61 13.87
C THR A 13 2.73 -25.26 12.64
N LYS A 14 2.79 -26.61 12.66
CA LYS A 14 3.40 -27.38 11.54
C LYS A 14 2.82 -27.01 10.17
N GLY A 15 1.51 -26.75 10.09
CA GLY A 15 0.84 -26.41 8.83
C GLY A 15 1.37 -25.09 8.26
N TYR A 16 1.42 -24.02 9.05
CA TYR A 16 1.94 -22.74 8.60
C TYR A 16 3.44 -22.76 8.34
N GLN A 17 4.22 -23.43 9.18
CA GLN A 17 5.67 -23.61 8.96
C GLN A 17 5.97 -24.36 7.67
N SER A 18 5.23 -25.41 7.37
CA SER A 18 5.37 -26.16 6.11
C SER A 18 4.99 -25.29 4.91
N LEU A 19 3.91 -24.50 5.01
CA LEU A 19 3.51 -23.58 3.94
C LEU A 19 4.59 -22.53 3.67
N ILE A 20 5.13 -21.90 4.71
CA ILE A 20 6.20 -20.90 4.60
C ILE A 20 7.45 -21.52 3.97
N SER A 21 7.90 -22.67 4.47
CA SER A 21 9.10 -23.36 3.99
C SER A 21 8.97 -23.80 2.55
N ASN A 22 7.80 -24.34 2.16
CA ASN A 22 7.53 -24.77 0.78
C ASN A 22 7.45 -23.59 -0.19
N THR A 23 6.93 -22.45 0.26
CA THR A 23 6.80 -21.25 -0.58
C THR A 23 8.14 -20.56 -0.75
N LEU A 24 8.90 -20.37 0.33
CA LEU A 24 10.13 -19.60 0.29
C LEU A 24 11.37 -20.43 -0.07
N ARG A 25 11.32 -21.74 0.14
CA ARG A 25 12.38 -22.72 -0.22
C ARG A 25 13.77 -22.47 0.40
N ASP A 26 13.99 -21.34 1.04
CA ASP A 26 15.21 -20.94 1.73
C ASP A 26 14.94 -20.84 3.23
N PRO A 27 15.57 -21.67 4.08
CA PRO A 27 15.36 -21.65 5.52
C PRO A 27 15.74 -20.32 6.20
N ALA A 28 16.74 -19.62 5.70
CA ALA A 28 17.14 -18.31 6.26
C ALA A 28 16.10 -17.26 5.93
N ARG A 29 15.59 -17.26 4.71
CA ARG A 29 14.50 -16.37 4.26
C ARG A 29 13.21 -16.65 5.02
N ALA A 30 12.85 -17.93 5.21
CA ALA A 30 11.68 -18.34 5.96
C ALA A 30 11.73 -17.85 7.42
N ARG A 31 12.89 -17.96 8.09
CA ARG A 31 13.08 -17.45 9.46
C ARG A 31 12.94 -15.92 9.53
N ARG A 32 13.59 -15.18 8.62
CA ARG A 32 13.48 -13.71 8.55
C ARG A 32 12.04 -13.27 8.28
N PHE A 33 11.37 -13.90 7.34
CA PHE A 33 9.96 -13.64 7.04
C PHE A 33 9.08 -13.86 8.28
N THR A 34 9.21 -15.02 8.95
CA THR A 34 8.42 -15.33 10.14
C THR A 34 8.64 -14.31 11.25
N ALA A 35 9.90 -13.92 11.50
CA ALA A 35 10.23 -12.91 12.51
C ALA A 35 9.65 -11.54 12.14
N SER A 36 9.80 -11.10 10.90
CA SER A 36 9.32 -9.80 10.42
C SER A 36 7.80 -9.68 10.51
N ILE A 37 7.06 -10.69 10.05
CA ILE A 37 5.60 -10.65 10.10
C ILE A 37 5.06 -10.78 11.52
N THR A 38 5.69 -11.57 12.37
CA THR A 38 5.31 -11.66 13.79
C THR A 38 5.48 -10.31 14.48
N SER A 39 6.60 -9.62 14.23
CA SER A 39 6.83 -8.27 14.74
C SER A 39 5.82 -7.26 14.21
N ALA A 40 5.54 -7.27 12.91
CA ALA A 40 4.58 -6.36 12.29
C ALA A 40 3.15 -6.54 12.86
N VAL A 41 2.73 -7.79 13.12
CA VAL A 41 1.43 -8.09 13.74
C VAL A 41 1.42 -7.71 15.22
N ALA A 42 2.53 -7.86 15.92
CA ALA A 42 2.62 -7.54 17.34
C ALA A 42 2.38 -6.04 17.65
N VAL A 43 2.83 -5.15 16.76
CA VAL A 43 2.66 -3.69 16.90
C VAL A 43 1.28 -3.18 16.49
N ASN A 44 0.43 -4.02 15.90
CA ASN A 44 -0.92 -3.67 15.49
C ASN A 44 -1.96 -4.58 16.18
N PRO A 45 -2.57 -4.16 17.29
CA PRO A 45 -3.54 -4.97 18.03
C PRO A 45 -4.73 -5.43 17.18
N ALA A 46 -5.18 -4.63 16.23
CA ALA A 46 -6.32 -4.98 15.38
C ALA A 46 -6.03 -6.18 14.45
N LEU A 47 -4.76 -6.42 14.10
CA LEU A 47 -4.37 -7.61 13.34
C LEU A 47 -4.43 -8.90 14.19
N GLN A 48 -4.36 -8.80 15.52
CA GLN A 48 -4.47 -9.96 16.40
C GLN A 48 -5.89 -10.61 16.34
N GLU A 49 -6.90 -9.83 15.94
CA GLU A 49 -8.27 -10.31 15.78
C GLU A 49 -8.52 -11.00 14.43
N CYS A 50 -7.62 -10.75 13.47
CA CYS A 50 -7.75 -11.30 12.12
C CYS A 50 -7.52 -12.81 12.09
N ASP A 51 -8.08 -13.44 11.06
CA ASP A 51 -7.74 -14.82 10.72
C ASP A 51 -6.27 -14.93 10.33
N ALA A 52 -5.54 -15.83 11.03
CA ALA A 52 -4.09 -15.98 10.84
C ALA A 52 -3.72 -16.40 9.40
N GLY A 53 -4.59 -17.15 8.73
CA GLY A 53 -4.38 -17.56 7.34
C GLY A 53 -4.41 -16.35 6.40
N THR A 54 -5.28 -15.36 6.64
CA THR A 54 -5.36 -14.15 5.82
C THR A 54 -4.16 -13.22 6.05
N ILE A 55 -3.66 -13.14 7.28
CA ILE A 55 -2.42 -12.42 7.59
C ILE A 55 -1.26 -13.06 6.82
N LEU A 56 -1.11 -14.38 6.92
CA LEU A 56 -0.04 -15.09 6.24
C LEU A 56 -0.13 -14.97 4.71
N ALA A 57 -1.34 -15.09 4.13
CA ALA A 57 -1.54 -14.93 2.69
C ALA A 57 -1.14 -13.54 2.21
N GLY A 58 -1.57 -12.48 2.92
CA GLY A 58 -1.17 -11.11 2.58
C GLY A 58 0.33 -10.87 2.75
N ALA A 59 0.94 -11.44 3.78
CA ALA A 59 2.38 -11.33 4.00
C ALA A 59 3.20 -12.07 2.92
N LEU A 60 2.77 -13.27 2.50
CA LEU A 60 3.41 -14.02 1.41
C LEU A 60 3.28 -13.28 0.07
N LEU A 61 2.18 -12.57 -0.16
CA LEU A 61 2.05 -11.69 -1.33
C LEU A 61 3.08 -10.56 -1.28
N GLY A 62 3.24 -9.89 -0.13
CA GLY A 62 4.30 -8.88 0.05
C GLY A 62 5.70 -9.46 -0.18
N GLU A 63 5.95 -10.64 0.34
CA GLU A 63 7.23 -11.35 0.16
C GLU A 63 7.48 -11.74 -1.30
N SER A 64 6.45 -12.14 -2.06
CA SER A 64 6.57 -12.42 -3.50
C SER A 64 6.96 -11.19 -4.31
N LEU A 65 6.53 -10.02 -3.86
CA LEU A 65 6.92 -8.72 -4.40
C LEU A 65 8.26 -8.21 -3.83
N ASN A 66 8.89 -8.99 -2.94
CA ASN A 66 10.11 -8.63 -2.22
C ASN A 66 9.96 -7.28 -1.49
N LEU A 67 8.81 -7.08 -0.80
CA LEU A 67 8.49 -5.91 -0.01
C LEU A 67 8.51 -6.24 1.48
N SER A 68 8.86 -5.26 2.30
CA SER A 68 8.92 -5.42 3.75
C SER A 68 7.55 -5.21 4.40
N PRO A 69 7.15 -6.06 5.37
CA PRO A 69 5.95 -5.88 6.17
C PRO A 69 6.08 -4.77 7.24
N SER A 70 7.26 -4.18 7.40
CA SER A 70 7.50 -3.16 8.42
C SER A 70 6.66 -1.91 8.14
N PRO A 71 5.78 -1.49 9.07
CA PRO A 71 4.96 -0.29 8.90
C PRO A 71 5.81 0.99 8.74
N GLN A 72 7.01 1.02 9.31
CA GLN A 72 7.95 2.15 9.23
C GLN A 72 8.46 2.36 7.80
N LEU A 73 8.63 1.28 7.05
CA LEU A 73 9.05 1.36 5.64
C LEU A 73 7.91 1.75 4.71
N GLY A 74 6.65 1.53 5.11
CA GLY A 74 5.47 1.94 4.34
C GLY A 74 5.36 1.31 2.96
N GLN A 75 5.97 0.13 2.76
CA GLN A 75 5.96 -0.55 1.46
C GLN A 75 4.64 -1.28 1.21
N TYR A 76 4.08 -1.92 2.22
CA TYR A 76 2.73 -2.43 2.22
C TYR A 76 2.18 -2.50 3.64
N TYR A 77 0.88 -2.63 3.74
CA TYR A 77 0.16 -2.75 5.00
C TYR A 77 -0.75 -3.96 4.96
N LEU A 78 -0.96 -4.57 6.12
CA LEU A 78 -2.04 -5.51 6.35
C LEU A 78 -3.14 -4.75 7.09
N VAL A 79 -4.29 -4.59 6.43
CA VAL A 79 -5.39 -3.80 6.98
C VAL A 79 -6.50 -4.75 7.44
N PRO A 80 -6.91 -4.67 8.73
CA PRO A 80 -8.02 -5.46 9.24
C PRO A 80 -9.34 -5.06 8.58
N PHE A 81 -10.08 -6.04 8.10
CA PHE A 81 -11.38 -5.83 7.48
C PHE A 81 -12.44 -6.76 8.11
N LYS A 82 -13.51 -6.17 8.66
CA LYS A 82 -14.63 -6.92 9.22
C LYS A 82 -15.58 -7.36 8.11
N GLN A 83 -15.74 -8.67 7.95
CA GLN A 83 -16.69 -9.25 7.02
C GLN A 83 -17.96 -9.65 7.78
N LYS A 84 -19.09 -9.08 7.40
CA LYS A 84 -20.40 -9.45 7.98
C LYS A 84 -20.76 -10.89 7.64
N ALA A 85 -21.54 -11.53 8.50
CA ALA A 85 -22.13 -12.83 8.22
C ALA A 85 -22.96 -12.76 6.93
N LYS A 86 -22.84 -13.81 6.09
CA LYS A 86 -23.61 -13.93 4.86
C LYS A 86 -24.63 -15.06 4.99
N TYR A 87 -25.86 -14.79 4.61
CA TYR A 87 -26.95 -15.74 4.62
C TYR A 87 -27.44 -15.97 3.18
N ASP A 88 -27.98 -17.15 2.90
CA ASP A 88 -28.68 -17.45 1.66
C ASP A 88 -30.12 -16.92 1.68
N ARG A 89 -30.86 -17.16 0.58
CA ARG A 89 -32.26 -16.74 0.46
C ARG A 89 -33.20 -17.49 1.42
N SER A 90 -32.77 -18.61 1.95
CA SER A 90 -33.51 -19.41 2.93
C SER A 90 -33.21 -19.04 4.38
N GLY A 91 -32.33 -18.06 4.61
CA GLY A 91 -31.88 -17.66 5.95
C GLY A 91 -30.78 -18.53 6.54
N ARG A 92 -30.23 -19.48 5.77
CA ARG A 92 -29.11 -20.32 6.23
C ARG A 92 -27.82 -19.57 6.14
N MET A 93 -27.02 -19.61 7.20
CA MET A 93 -25.70 -18.98 7.23
C MET A 93 -24.75 -19.67 6.23
N ILE A 94 -24.29 -18.91 5.23
CA ILE A 94 -23.26 -19.34 4.26
C ILE A 94 -21.86 -19.07 4.81
N ARG A 95 -21.67 -17.94 5.48
CA ARG A 95 -20.38 -17.52 6.04
C ARG A 95 -20.60 -16.79 7.36
N PRO A 96 -19.90 -17.16 8.43
CA PRO A 96 -19.94 -16.42 9.69
C PRO A 96 -19.25 -15.07 9.58
N GLU A 97 -19.53 -14.20 10.53
CA GLU A 97 -18.75 -12.98 10.71
C GLU A 97 -17.29 -13.32 10.96
N SER A 98 -16.37 -12.57 10.33
CA SER A 98 -14.94 -12.79 10.47
C SER A 98 -14.17 -11.49 10.30
N VAL A 99 -12.99 -11.42 10.89
CA VAL A 99 -12.02 -10.34 10.66
C VAL A 99 -10.88 -10.91 9.83
N THR A 100 -10.64 -10.31 8.68
CA THR A 100 -9.60 -10.74 7.75
C THR A 100 -8.56 -9.63 7.58
N ALA A 101 -7.31 -10.00 7.34
CA ALA A 101 -6.28 -9.05 6.95
C ALA A 101 -6.25 -8.94 5.43
N THR A 102 -6.30 -7.71 4.93
CA THR A 102 -6.20 -7.41 3.49
C THR A 102 -4.87 -6.77 3.20
N PHE A 103 -4.16 -7.27 2.18
CA PHE A 103 -2.92 -6.66 1.69
C PHE A 103 -3.25 -5.35 0.97
N VAL A 104 -2.56 -4.28 1.36
CA VAL A 104 -2.65 -2.96 0.72
C VAL A 104 -1.25 -2.50 0.39
N LEU A 105 -0.96 -2.34 -0.90
CA LEU A 105 0.33 -1.83 -1.36
C LEU A 105 0.47 -0.35 -1.00
N GLY A 106 1.52 0.01 -0.26
CA GLY A 106 1.83 1.38 0.11
C GLY A 106 2.51 2.15 -1.05
N TYR A 107 2.46 3.48 -1.01
CA TYR A 107 3.09 4.29 -2.07
C TYR A 107 4.60 4.05 -2.18
N LYS A 108 5.30 3.85 -1.06
CA LYS A 108 6.72 3.49 -1.06
C LYS A 108 6.97 2.12 -1.67
N GLY A 109 6.00 1.20 -1.60
CA GLY A 109 6.05 -0.08 -2.28
C GLY A 109 5.95 0.08 -3.80
N TYR A 110 5.03 0.93 -4.28
CA TYR A 110 4.95 1.27 -5.71
C TYR A 110 6.27 1.86 -6.22
N ILE A 111 6.88 2.79 -5.47
CA ILE A 111 8.19 3.37 -5.82
C ILE A 111 9.26 2.27 -5.90
N GLN A 112 9.31 1.36 -4.91
CA GLN A 112 10.28 0.26 -4.92
C GLN A 112 10.09 -0.69 -6.11
N LEU A 113 8.85 -0.98 -6.50
CA LEU A 113 8.57 -1.80 -7.68
C LEU A 113 8.96 -1.07 -8.97
N ALA A 114 8.67 0.22 -9.07
CA ALA A 114 9.06 1.05 -10.21
C ALA A 114 10.59 1.10 -10.38
N LEU A 115 11.33 1.42 -9.32
CA LEU A 115 12.79 1.46 -9.35
C LEU A 115 13.42 0.11 -9.74
N ARG A 116 12.90 -0.99 -9.18
CA ARG A 116 13.39 -2.34 -9.49
C ARG A 116 13.04 -2.82 -10.90
N SER A 117 12.02 -2.24 -11.54
CA SER A 117 11.70 -2.59 -12.92
C SER A 117 12.80 -2.18 -13.91
N GLY A 118 13.63 -1.18 -13.54
CA GLY A 118 14.67 -0.62 -14.41
C GLY A 118 14.13 0.08 -15.66
N GLN A 119 12.82 0.35 -15.74
CA GLN A 119 12.19 0.96 -16.92
C GLN A 119 12.07 2.47 -16.85
N TYR A 120 12.19 3.04 -15.66
CA TYR A 120 12.04 4.48 -15.43
C TYR A 120 13.39 5.18 -15.54
N ARG A 121 13.44 6.25 -16.35
CA ARG A 121 14.53 7.22 -16.39
C ARG A 121 14.38 8.24 -15.26
N GLU A 122 13.12 8.66 -15.06
CA GLU A 122 12.76 9.65 -14.07
C GLU A 122 11.39 9.30 -13.46
N LEU A 123 11.25 9.54 -12.17
CA LEU A 123 10.01 9.41 -11.41
C LEU A 123 10.04 10.45 -10.31
N ASP A 124 9.16 11.44 -10.40
CA ASP A 124 9.12 12.54 -9.45
C ASP A 124 7.71 12.95 -9.05
N VAL A 125 7.60 13.53 -7.85
CA VAL A 125 6.38 14.11 -7.33
C VAL A 125 6.72 15.45 -6.71
N MET A 126 6.04 16.51 -7.15
CA MET A 126 6.28 17.85 -6.64
C MET A 126 4.99 18.53 -6.20
N GLU A 127 5.13 19.41 -5.22
CA GLU A 127 4.08 20.32 -4.82
C GLU A 127 3.97 21.46 -5.83
N ILE A 128 2.75 21.87 -6.11
CA ILE A 128 2.43 23.04 -6.91
C ILE A 128 1.93 24.12 -5.98
N LYS A 129 2.63 25.25 -5.98
CA LYS A 129 2.33 26.40 -5.14
C LYS A 129 1.35 27.36 -5.83
N GLU A 130 0.73 28.23 -5.01
CA GLU A 130 -0.17 29.24 -5.53
C GLU A 130 0.54 30.14 -6.56
N GLY A 131 -0.13 30.36 -7.71
CA GLY A 131 0.44 31.10 -8.83
C GLY A 131 1.21 30.25 -9.85
N GLU A 132 1.67 29.06 -9.52
CA GLU A 132 2.43 28.20 -10.44
C GLU A 132 1.55 27.48 -11.49
N TYR A 133 0.26 27.24 -11.18
CA TYR A 133 -0.65 26.59 -12.13
C TYR A 133 -1.31 27.62 -13.04
N LEU A 134 -1.01 27.57 -14.34
CA LEU A 134 -1.51 28.47 -15.37
C LEU A 134 -2.79 27.99 -16.07
N GLY A 135 -3.38 26.88 -15.61
CA GLY A 135 -4.52 26.28 -16.28
C GLY A 135 -4.15 25.12 -17.20
N LYS A 136 -5.07 24.77 -18.11
CA LYS A 136 -4.86 23.69 -19.07
C LYS A 136 -4.63 24.26 -20.47
N ASP A 137 -3.74 23.62 -21.21
CA ASP A 137 -3.61 23.84 -22.63
C ASP A 137 -4.91 23.50 -23.36
N SER A 138 -5.46 24.42 -24.13
CA SER A 138 -6.74 24.26 -24.80
C SER A 138 -6.74 23.18 -25.88
N THR A 139 -5.58 22.87 -26.46
CA THR A 139 -5.43 21.90 -27.55
C THR A 139 -5.15 20.50 -27.02
N THR A 140 -4.25 20.40 -26.02
CA THR A 140 -3.77 19.11 -25.53
C THR A 140 -4.44 18.66 -24.23
N GLY A 141 -5.15 19.57 -23.54
CA GLY A 141 -5.73 19.35 -22.22
C GLY A 141 -4.68 19.20 -21.09
N LYS A 142 -3.40 19.36 -21.38
CA LYS A 142 -2.31 19.21 -20.39
C LYS A 142 -2.24 20.43 -19.48
N ALA A 143 -1.93 20.20 -18.22
CA ALA A 143 -1.66 21.26 -17.27
C ALA A 143 -0.40 22.04 -17.68
N LYS A 144 -0.45 23.37 -17.56
CA LYS A 144 0.67 24.29 -17.77
C LYS A 144 1.11 24.86 -16.43
N PHE A 145 2.40 24.96 -16.24
CA PHE A 145 3.03 25.49 -15.03
C PHE A 145 4.10 26.52 -15.38
N GLN A 146 4.27 27.46 -14.48
CA GLN A 146 5.40 28.35 -14.42
C GLN A 146 5.92 28.35 -12.99
N PHE A 147 7.04 27.68 -12.78
CA PHE A 147 7.61 27.55 -11.45
C PHE A 147 8.26 28.86 -11.00
N ILE A 148 8.14 29.14 -9.71
CA ILE A 148 8.80 30.25 -9.04
C ILE A 148 10.25 29.81 -8.79
N GLU A 149 11.20 30.58 -9.34
CA GLU A 149 12.63 30.24 -9.27
C GLU A 149 13.25 30.51 -7.89
N ASP A 150 12.68 31.46 -7.13
CA ASP A 150 13.14 31.79 -5.78
C ASP A 150 12.51 30.82 -4.77
N ASP A 151 13.35 29.95 -4.21
CA ASP A 151 12.90 28.91 -3.28
C ASP A 151 12.28 29.51 -2.00
N ASP A 152 12.81 30.60 -1.47
CA ASP A 152 12.28 31.25 -0.25
C ASP A 152 10.89 31.84 -0.50
N GLN A 153 10.69 32.47 -1.65
CA GLN A 153 9.38 32.97 -2.06
C GLN A 153 8.41 31.82 -2.30
N ARG A 154 8.87 30.76 -2.97
CA ARG A 154 8.08 29.58 -3.28
C ARG A 154 7.62 28.87 -2.02
N ASP A 155 8.49 28.68 -1.04
CA ASP A 155 8.18 27.97 0.22
C ASP A 155 7.20 28.75 1.11
N ALA A 156 7.17 30.08 0.99
CA ALA A 156 6.18 30.92 1.69
C ALA A 156 4.76 30.79 1.14
N LEU A 157 4.57 30.24 -0.06
CA LEU A 157 3.27 30.13 -0.71
C LEU A 157 2.55 28.83 -0.34
N PRO A 158 1.21 28.87 -0.26
CA PRO A 158 0.42 27.67 0.03
C PRO A 158 0.47 26.67 -1.14
N THR A 159 0.53 25.38 -0.80
CA THR A 159 0.40 24.30 -1.78
C THR A 159 -1.04 24.18 -2.24
N VAL A 160 -1.29 24.32 -3.55
CA VAL A 160 -2.60 24.25 -4.19
C VAL A 160 -2.85 22.93 -4.92
N GLY A 161 -1.81 22.14 -5.15
CA GLY A 161 -1.93 20.85 -5.80
C GLY A 161 -0.62 20.06 -5.79
N TYR A 162 -0.65 18.94 -6.48
CA TYR A 162 0.48 18.04 -6.64
C TYR A 162 0.60 17.62 -8.09
N MET A 163 1.84 17.53 -8.58
CA MET A 163 2.15 17.00 -9.89
C MET A 163 3.01 15.76 -9.73
N ALA A 164 2.60 14.67 -10.37
CA ALA A 164 3.43 13.49 -10.56
C ALA A 164 3.93 13.45 -12.00
N TYR A 165 5.19 13.15 -12.17
CA TYR A 165 5.86 13.02 -13.46
C TYR A 165 6.62 11.71 -13.53
N PHE A 166 6.64 11.09 -14.71
CA PHE A 166 7.56 10.00 -15.00
C PHE A 166 8.00 10.00 -16.46
N GLU A 167 9.21 9.49 -16.69
CA GLU A 167 9.76 9.21 -17.99
C GLU A 167 10.31 7.77 -18.03
N TYR A 168 9.94 7.01 -19.04
CA TYR A 168 10.51 5.70 -19.32
C TYR A 168 11.81 5.81 -20.13
N LEU A 169 12.62 4.75 -20.12
CA LEU A 169 13.86 4.67 -20.90
C LEU A 169 13.62 4.80 -22.42
N ASN A 170 12.43 4.42 -22.91
CA ASN A 170 12.04 4.58 -24.31
C ASN A 170 11.59 6.00 -24.67
N GLY A 171 11.67 6.95 -23.75
CA GLY A 171 11.29 8.36 -23.95
C GLY A 171 9.78 8.64 -23.77
N PHE A 172 8.96 7.65 -23.46
CA PHE A 172 7.57 7.91 -23.10
C PHE A 172 7.53 8.63 -21.75
N ARG A 173 6.82 9.76 -21.71
CA ARG A 173 6.69 10.59 -20.50
C ARG A 173 5.26 11.03 -20.28
N LYS A 174 4.87 11.16 -19.02
CA LYS A 174 3.55 11.64 -18.62
C LYS A 174 3.65 12.45 -17.35
N ALA A 175 2.93 13.57 -17.33
CA ALA A 175 2.68 14.35 -16.13
C ALA A 175 1.18 14.29 -15.79
N LEU A 176 0.86 14.25 -14.51
CA LEU A 176 -0.49 14.29 -13.99
C LEU A 176 -0.55 15.32 -12.86
N TYR A 177 -1.47 16.28 -12.98
CA TYR A 177 -1.73 17.26 -11.95
C TYR A 177 -3.08 17.00 -11.27
N TRP A 178 -3.08 17.04 -9.95
CA TRP A 178 -4.28 17.05 -9.14
C TRP A 178 -4.26 18.26 -8.21
N SER A 179 -5.37 19.02 -8.21
CA SER A 179 -5.57 20.05 -7.20
C SER A 179 -5.66 19.41 -5.81
N LYS A 180 -5.32 20.18 -4.78
CA LYS A 180 -5.39 19.72 -3.39
C LYS A 180 -6.78 19.19 -3.02
N ALA A 181 -7.85 19.85 -3.48
CA ALA A 181 -9.23 19.41 -3.27
C ALA A 181 -9.49 18.02 -3.86
N VAL A 182 -9.05 17.76 -5.10
CA VAL A 182 -9.18 16.46 -5.78
C VAL A 182 -8.36 15.40 -5.06
N SER A 183 -7.13 15.71 -4.65
CA SER A 183 -6.27 14.78 -3.90
C SER A 183 -6.93 14.34 -2.60
N TYR A 184 -7.50 15.25 -1.84
CA TYR A 184 -8.23 14.92 -0.61
C TYR A 184 -9.42 14.00 -0.87
N THR A 185 -10.21 14.27 -1.90
CA THR A 185 -11.38 13.44 -2.25
C THR A 185 -10.97 12.00 -2.58
N HIS A 186 -9.86 11.81 -3.27
CA HIS A 186 -9.36 10.47 -3.63
C HIS A 186 -8.64 9.75 -2.50
N LEU A 187 -7.96 10.48 -1.61
CA LEU A 187 -7.25 9.89 -0.46
C LEU A 187 -8.17 9.59 0.73
N THR A 188 -9.30 10.30 0.83
CA THR A 188 -10.28 10.14 1.92
C THR A 188 -11.51 9.35 1.50
N LEU A 189 -11.43 8.54 0.44
CA LEU A 189 -12.51 7.60 0.14
C LEU A 189 -12.78 6.78 1.40
N PRO A 190 -14.02 6.81 1.94
CA PRO A 190 -14.33 6.06 3.13
C PRO A 190 -14.04 4.60 2.86
N THR A 191 -13.24 4.01 3.73
CA THR A 191 -13.07 2.56 3.78
C THR A 191 -14.44 1.98 4.12
N ILE A 192 -15.17 1.53 3.10
CA ILE A 192 -16.48 0.89 3.24
C ILE A 192 -16.29 -0.49 3.86
#